data_1ce64d1a3ac396ab86379641eac47bf1
#
_entry.id   1ce64d1a3ac396ab86379641eac47bf1
#
_cell.length_a   1.000
_cell.length_b   1.000
_cell.length_c   1.000
_cell.angle_alpha   90.00
_cell.angle_beta   90.00
_cell.angle_gamma   90.00
#
_symmetry.space_group_name_H-M   'P 1'
#
loop_
_entity.id
_entity.type
_entity.pdbx_description
1 polymer ?
#
loop_
_entity_poly.entity_id
_entity_poly.type
_entity_poly.pdbx_seq_one_letter_code
_entity_poly.pdbx_strand_id
1 'polypeptide(L)'
;MLLPSATEQARHLRRQRMSLFSRNTSLKDDVWKGYERIVGFDTMPDAEDTASRSSSYTLQVKAKGYTRTKHTRTFMCAVDATESSERALEWMMEHLVDDGDELIAARVMSLDQDHISQGAIRDGAHSLLSSIVHLNKATHGERKISITVEFVRGSIKPTILELVSMYRPESLTIGTRGKQVSALEKMLGTTPLGNLSKFLIWKSPVPVIIVRPEDRIQKHLFKRLADPRRHEYAALMKKDSILPISRAPEAHTA
;
A
#
# COMPACT_ATOMS: atom_id res chain seq x y z
N MET A 1 5.49 24.49 30.15
CA MET A 1 5.12 24.28 28.76
C MET A 1 5.45 22.82 28.45
N LEU A 2 4.45 21.93 28.46
CA LEU A 2 4.65 20.48 28.27
C LEU A 2 4.83 20.21 26.77
N LEU A 3 5.91 19.54 26.40
CA LEU A 3 6.13 19.08 25.02
C LEU A 3 5.06 18.03 24.69
N PRO A 4 4.44 18.12 23.47
CA PRO A 4 3.45 17.14 23.06
C PRO A 4 4.08 15.76 22.99
N SER A 5 3.33 14.74 23.45
CA SER A 5 3.80 13.36 23.45
C SER A 5 4.13 12.88 22.03
N ALA A 6 5.07 11.94 21.91
CA ALA A 6 5.46 11.35 20.62
C ALA A 6 4.24 10.86 19.81
N THR A 7 3.17 10.44 20.52
CA THR A 7 1.89 10.01 19.94
C THR A 7 1.08 11.17 19.34
N GLU A 8 1.15 12.37 19.95
CA GLU A 8 0.47 13.57 19.43
C GLU A 8 1.23 14.17 18.25
N GLN A 9 2.54 14.16 18.28
CA GLN A 9 3.38 14.57 17.15
C GLN A 9 3.17 13.64 15.95
N ALA A 10 3.11 12.33 16.15
CA ALA A 10 2.78 11.36 15.11
C ALA A 10 1.36 11.59 14.55
N ARG A 11 0.36 11.91 15.39
CA ARG A 11 -1.00 12.25 14.95
C ARG A 11 -1.06 13.57 14.17
N HIS A 12 -0.28 14.56 14.56
CA HIS A 12 -0.22 15.85 13.87
C HIS A 12 0.44 15.75 12.50
N LEU A 13 1.57 15.06 12.40
CA LEU A 13 2.24 14.74 11.14
C LEU A 13 1.33 13.90 10.22
N ARG A 14 0.56 12.98 10.80
CA ARG A 14 -0.41 12.15 10.09
C ARG A 14 -1.58 12.96 9.53
N ARG A 15 -2.13 13.94 10.29
CA ARG A 15 -3.18 14.86 9.77
C ARG A 15 -2.68 15.75 8.65
N GLN A 16 -1.44 16.20 8.69
CA GLN A 16 -0.84 16.95 7.59
C GLN A 16 -0.65 16.09 6.33
N ARG A 17 -0.22 14.82 6.49
CA ARG A 17 -0.09 13.86 5.37
C ARG A 17 -1.43 13.51 4.71
N MET A 18 -2.48 13.27 5.50
CA MET A 18 -3.82 12.94 4.99
C MET A 18 -4.46 14.06 4.14
N SER A 19 -4.02 15.31 4.29
CA SER A 19 -4.52 16.42 3.48
C SER A 19 -3.93 16.47 2.06
N LEU A 20 -2.90 15.67 1.76
CA LEU A 20 -2.20 15.69 0.47
C LEU A 20 -3.03 15.07 -0.66
N PHE A 21 -3.80 14.01 -0.36
CA PHE A 21 -4.65 13.34 -1.36
C PHE A 21 -5.96 14.09 -1.66
N SER A 22 -6.40 14.97 -0.76
CA SER A 22 -7.70 15.67 -0.86
C SER A 22 -7.62 17.08 -1.43
N ARG A 23 -6.42 17.62 -1.69
CA ARG A 23 -6.26 18.96 -2.24
C ARG A 23 -5.94 18.90 -3.72
N ASN A 24 -6.89 19.36 -4.51
CA ASN A 24 -6.71 19.78 -5.90
C ASN A 24 -5.79 21.01 -5.93
N THR A 25 -4.52 20.82 -5.61
CA THR A 25 -3.50 21.84 -5.74
C THR A 25 -2.90 21.70 -7.13
N SER A 26 -3.02 22.74 -7.91
CA SER A 26 -2.12 23.02 -9.03
C SER A 26 -0.69 22.82 -8.49
N LEU A 27 -0.17 21.60 -8.67
CA LEU A 27 1.15 21.23 -8.18
C LEU A 27 2.15 21.98 -9.06
N LYS A 28 2.79 22.97 -8.46
CA LYS A 28 3.81 23.80 -9.06
C LYS A 28 4.92 22.93 -9.64
N ASP A 29 5.63 23.42 -10.63
CA ASP A 29 6.73 22.76 -11.37
C ASP A 29 7.81 22.09 -10.49
N ASP A 30 7.91 22.49 -9.23
CA ASP A 30 8.84 21.92 -8.25
C ASP A 30 8.59 20.42 -7.90
N VAL A 31 7.37 19.92 -8.07
CA VAL A 31 7.07 18.51 -7.78
C VAL A 31 7.77 17.59 -8.79
N TRP A 32 7.90 18.03 -10.02
CA TRP A 32 8.51 17.25 -11.11
C TRP A 32 10.03 17.41 -11.19
N LYS A 33 10.60 18.30 -10.40
CA LYS A 33 12.05 18.45 -10.33
C LYS A 33 12.70 17.15 -9.85
N GLY A 34 13.61 16.59 -10.68
CA GLY A 34 14.24 15.29 -10.40
C GLY A 34 13.57 14.12 -11.10
N TYR A 35 12.56 14.36 -11.92
CA TYR A 35 11.90 13.34 -12.74
C TYR A 35 12.07 13.65 -14.23
N GLU A 36 11.94 12.60 -15.06
CA GLU A 36 11.91 12.70 -16.51
C GLU A 36 10.50 13.14 -16.97
N ARG A 37 10.34 13.31 -18.28
CA ARG A 37 9.04 13.62 -18.87
C ARG A 37 8.04 12.50 -18.58
N ILE A 38 6.81 12.87 -18.21
CA ILE A 38 5.70 11.94 -18.08
C ILE A 38 5.36 11.37 -19.47
N VAL A 39 5.23 10.05 -19.55
CA VAL A 39 4.76 9.35 -20.74
C VAL A 39 3.37 8.81 -20.45
N GLY A 40 2.42 9.11 -21.32
CA GLY A 40 1.04 8.63 -21.19
C GLY A 40 0.65 7.74 -22.36
N PHE A 41 -0.13 6.69 -22.08
CA PHE A 41 -0.80 5.85 -23.05
C PHE A 41 -2.29 5.87 -22.77
N ASP A 42 -3.08 6.19 -23.76
CA ASP A 42 -4.52 6.29 -23.64
C ASP A 42 -5.17 5.39 -24.68
N THR A 43 -5.90 4.38 -24.21
CA THR A 43 -6.70 3.49 -25.07
C THR A 43 -8.19 3.70 -24.85
N MET A 44 -8.56 4.76 -24.12
CA MET A 44 -9.97 5.10 -23.92
C MET A 44 -10.54 5.70 -25.22
N PRO A 45 -11.67 5.18 -25.71
CA PRO A 45 -12.32 5.74 -26.90
C PRO A 45 -12.79 7.17 -26.67
N ASP A 46 -12.54 8.07 -27.63
CA ASP A 46 -12.90 9.49 -27.50
C ASP A 46 -14.40 9.77 -27.64
N ALA A 47 -15.20 8.85 -28.11
CA ALA A 47 -16.65 8.97 -28.26
C ALA A 47 -17.34 7.61 -28.11
N GLU A 48 -18.51 7.65 -27.51
CA GLU A 48 -19.66 6.71 -27.45
C GLU A 48 -19.54 5.22 -27.87
N ASP A 49 -18.39 4.72 -28.29
CA ASP A 49 -18.19 3.32 -28.61
C ASP A 49 -18.11 2.48 -27.31
N THR A 50 -19.29 2.10 -26.83
CA THR A 50 -19.53 1.30 -25.63
C THR A 50 -19.04 -0.13 -25.73
N ALA A 51 -18.38 -0.54 -26.81
CA ALA A 51 -18.03 -1.93 -27.07
C ALA A 51 -16.61 -2.35 -26.67
N SER A 52 -15.72 -1.45 -26.30
CA SER A 52 -14.34 -1.79 -25.94
C SER A 52 -14.25 -2.20 -24.47
N ARG A 53 -14.15 -3.50 -24.21
CA ARG A 53 -14.09 -4.12 -22.87
C ARG A 53 -12.81 -3.80 -22.08
N SER A 54 -11.81 -3.19 -22.67
CA SER A 54 -10.54 -2.86 -22.03
C SER A 54 -10.05 -1.48 -22.42
N SER A 55 -10.63 -0.45 -21.81
CA SER A 55 -10.10 0.90 -21.91
C SER A 55 -9.20 1.19 -20.73
N SER A 56 -7.98 1.65 -20.99
CA SER A 56 -7.02 1.99 -19.94
C SER A 56 -6.38 3.35 -20.21
N TYR A 57 -5.99 4.00 -19.13
CA TYR A 57 -5.17 5.20 -19.13
C TYR A 57 -3.96 4.99 -18.24
N THR A 58 -2.79 4.98 -18.84
CA THR A 58 -1.52 4.71 -18.17
C THR A 58 -0.63 5.94 -18.19
N LEU A 59 -0.08 6.30 -17.05
CA LEU A 59 0.94 7.33 -16.92
C LEU A 59 2.20 6.71 -16.33
N GLN A 60 3.35 7.00 -16.92
CA GLN A 60 4.65 6.60 -16.39
C GLN A 60 5.57 7.80 -16.24
N VAL A 61 6.28 7.84 -15.13
CA VAL A 61 7.37 8.79 -14.89
C VAL A 61 8.54 8.05 -14.25
N LYS A 62 9.75 8.45 -14.61
CA LYS A 62 11.00 7.91 -14.05
C LYS A 62 11.76 9.00 -13.36
N ALA A 63 12.34 8.70 -12.21
CA ALA A 63 13.31 9.60 -11.59
C ALA A 63 14.55 9.73 -12.48
N LYS A 64 15.14 10.92 -12.53
CA LYS A 64 16.38 11.15 -13.31
C LYS A 64 17.48 10.23 -12.81
N GLY A 65 18.10 9.51 -13.76
CA GLY A 65 19.13 8.52 -13.46
C GLY A 65 18.57 7.18 -12.97
N TYR A 66 17.27 6.94 -13.06
CA TYR A 66 16.71 5.60 -12.93
C TYR A 66 17.16 4.74 -14.11
N THR A 67 17.64 3.55 -13.82
CA THR A 67 17.99 2.54 -14.83
C THR A 67 17.44 1.18 -14.39
N ARG A 68 16.73 0.51 -15.27
CA ARG A 68 16.25 -0.85 -15.01
C ARG A 68 17.43 -1.82 -15.06
N THR A 69 17.60 -2.61 -14.03
CA THR A 69 18.66 -3.63 -13.91
C THR A 69 18.05 -5.01 -13.67
N LYS A 70 18.87 -6.05 -13.65
CA LYS A 70 18.43 -7.41 -13.27
C LYS A 70 17.97 -7.52 -11.81
N HIS A 71 18.27 -6.56 -10.98
CA HIS A 71 17.89 -6.49 -9.57
C HIS A 71 16.67 -5.59 -9.31
N THR A 72 16.17 -4.92 -10.34
CA THR A 72 14.96 -4.10 -10.24
C THR A 72 13.77 -4.97 -9.86
N ARG A 73 13.12 -4.63 -8.74
CA ARG A 73 11.89 -5.25 -8.27
C ARG A 73 10.70 -4.40 -8.71
N THR A 74 9.58 -5.05 -8.96
CA THR A 74 8.34 -4.37 -9.32
C THR A 74 7.30 -4.63 -8.24
N PHE A 75 6.75 -3.59 -7.64
CA PHE A 75 5.70 -3.67 -6.64
C PHE A 75 4.40 -3.07 -7.16
N MET A 76 3.28 -3.73 -6.89
CA MET A 76 1.96 -3.26 -7.30
C MET A 76 1.09 -2.93 -6.09
N CYS A 77 0.40 -1.79 -6.13
CA CYS A 77 -0.63 -1.42 -5.18
C CYS A 77 -1.96 -1.24 -5.90
N ALA A 78 -3.01 -1.94 -5.45
CA ALA A 78 -4.36 -1.64 -5.89
C ALA A 78 -4.93 -0.47 -5.10
N VAL A 79 -5.26 0.62 -5.79
CA VAL A 79 -5.69 1.89 -5.22
C VAL A 79 -7.14 2.17 -5.62
N ASP A 80 -7.94 2.54 -4.63
CA ASP A 80 -9.30 3.00 -4.85
C ASP A 80 -9.50 4.33 -4.17
N ALA A 81 -9.90 5.34 -4.35
CA ALA A 81 -10.01 6.62 -3.65
C ALA A 81 -10.45 6.51 -2.15
N THR A 82 -10.07 5.44 -1.46
CA THR A 82 -10.35 5.24 -0.04
C THR A 82 -9.10 5.45 0.79
N GLU A 83 -9.27 5.96 2.02
CA GLU A 83 -8.19 6.11 3.00
C GLU A 83 -7.41 4.79 3.25
N SER A 84 -8.10 3.65 3.13
CA SER A 84 -7.47 2.34 3.32
C SER A 84 -6.48 2.00 2.20
N SER A 85 -6.77 2.36 0.97
CA SER A 85 -5.88 2.15 -0.16
C SER A 85 -4.73 3.15 -0.20
N GLU A 86 -5.00 4.40 0.19
CA GLU A 86 -3.96 5.43 0.33
C GLU A 86 -2.92 5.01 1.38
N ARG A 87 -3.36 4.53 2.53
CA ARG A 87 -2.45 3.97 3.56
C ARG A 87 -1.69 2.74 3.09
N ALA A 88 -2.30 1.90 2.26
CA ALA A 88 -1.61 0.76 1.69
C ALA A 88 -0.49 1.19 0.74
N LEU A 89 -0.73 2.21 -0.06
CA LEU A 89 0.26 2.81 -0.94
C LEU A 89 1.40 3.48 -0.14
N GLU A 90 1.07 4.26 0.88
CA GLU A 90 2.06 4.88 1.78
C GLU A 90 2.93 3.80 2.44
N TRP A 91 2.31 2.77 3.00
CA TRP A 91 3.02 1.67 3.65
C TRP A 91 3.96 0.94 2.68
N MET A 92 3.51 0.67 1.47
CA MET A 92 4.33 0.03 0.44
C MET A 92 5.53 0.90 0.06
N MET A 93 5.32 2.20 -0.10
CA MET A 93 6.39 3.17 -0.39
C MET A 93 7.42 3.26 0.73
N GLU A 94 7.00 3.12 1.98
CA GLU A 94 7.86 3.25 3.16
C GLU A 94 8.63 1.96 3.49
N HIS A 95 8.05 0.79 3.20
CA HIS A 95 8.57 -0.48 3.72
C HIS A 95 9.05 -1.46 2.65
N LEU A 96 8.64 -1.31 1.39
CA LEU A 96 8.98 -2.27 0.34
C LEU A 96 9.82 -1.67 -0.78
N VAL A 97 9.48 -0.44 -1.20
CA VAL A 97 10.10 0.19 -2.37
C VAL A 97 11.44 0.80 -1.99
N ASP A 98 12.49 0.39 -2.66
CA ASP A 98 13.85 0.93 -2.50
C ASP A 98 14.34 1.65 -3.76
N ASP A 99 15.58 2.14 -3.73
CA ASP A 99 16.24 2.75 -4.88
C ASP A 99 16.38 1.75 -6.03
N GLY A 100 16.03 2.16 -7.24
CA GLY A 100 16.07 1.31 -8.44
C GLY A 100 14.83 0.43 -8.67
N ASP A 101 13.80 0.49 -7.81
CA ASP A 101 12.58 -0.30 -7.96
C ASP A 101 11.53 0.36 -8.88
N GLU A 102 10.54 -0.44 -9.26
CA GLU A 102 9.37 -0.02 -10.02
C GLU A 102 8.11 -0.12 -9.16
N LEU A 103 7.32 0.94 -9.16
CA LEU A 103 6.03 1.04 -8.49
C LEU A 103 4.91 1.09 -9.53
N ILE A 104 3.88 0.26 -9.34
CA ILE A 104 2.65 0.30 -10.14
C ILE A 104 1.47 0.58 -9.21
N ALA A 105 0.82 1.72 -9.39
CA ALA A 105 -0.42 2.06 -8.72
C ALA A 105 -1.59 1.79 -9.67
N ALA A 106 -2.32 0.70 -9.45
CA ALA A 106 -3.40 0.24 -10.30
C ALA A 106 -4.76 0.62 -9.71
N ARG A 107 -5.60 1.31 -10.49
CA ARG A 107 -6.98 1.63 -10.15
C ARG A 107 -7.92 1.02 -11.17
N VAL A 108 -8.77 0.11 -10.71
CA VAL A 108 -9.83 -0.49 -11.53
C VAL A 108 -11.14 0.27 -11.27
N MET A 109 -11.72 0.78 -12.35
CA MET A 109 -13.01 1.45 -12.34
C MET A 109 -14.09 0.47 -12.78
N SER A 110 -15.11 0.30 -11.94
CA SER A 110 -16.24 -0.57 -12.26
C SER A 110 -17.00 -0.05 -13.49
N LEU A 111 -17.51 -0.97 -14.30
CA LEU A 111 -18.37 -0.67 -15.46
C LEU A 111 -19.66 0.07 -15.06
N ASP A 112 -20.08 -0.05 -13.80
CA ASP A 112 -21.27 0.67 -13.28
C ASP A 112 -21.01 2.18 -13.08
N GLN A 113 -19.78 2.65 -13.29
CA GLN A 113 -19.36 4.05 -13.16
C GLN A 113 -19.29 4.78 -14.51
N ASP A 114 -20.20 4.48 -15.43
CA ASP A 114 -20.24 5.08 -16.79
C ASP A 114 -20.43 6.61 -16.80
N HIS A 115 -20.88 7.19 -15.69
CA HIS A 115 -21.04 8.62 -15.53
C HIS A 115 -19.71 9.39 -15.31
N ILE A 116 -18.58 8.70 -15.11
CA ILE A 116 -17.29 9.34 -14.93
C ILE A 116 -16.72 9.71 -16.30
N SER A 117 -16.58 11.01 -16.55
CA SER A 117 -16.01 11.51 -17.80
C SER A 117 -14.55 11.07 -17.97
N GLN A 118 -14.11 10.87 -19.19
CA GLN A 118 -12.71 10.54 -19.50
C GLN A 118 -11.73 11.60 -18.97
N GLY A 119 -12.11 12.89 -19.04
CA GLY A 119 -11.34 13.97 -18.45
C GLY A 119 -11.10 13.76 -16.96
N ALA A 120 -12.15 13.40 -16.21
CA ALA A 120 -12.02 13.12 -14.78
C ALA A 120 -11.13 11.90 -14.46
N ILE A 121 -11.08 10.91 -15.37
CA ILE A 121 -10.18 9.76 -15.24
C ILE A 121 -8.73 10.20 -15.44
N ARG A 122 -8.46 10.96 -16.50
CA ARG A 122 -7.13 11.51 -16.79
C ARG A 122 -6.63 12.41 -15.65
N ASP A 123 -7.48 13.31 -15.16
CA ASP A 123 -7.16 14.19 -14.02
C ASP A 123 -6.89 13.40 -12.75
N GLY A 124 -7.68 12.35 -12.49
CA GLY A 124 -7.48 11.44 -11.38
C GLY A 124 -6.15 10.69 -11.44
N ALA A 125 -5.76 10.25 -12.64
CA ALA A 125 -4.47 9.57 -12.84
C ALA A 125 -3.28 10.53 -12.63
N HIS A 126 -3.36 11.75 -13.16
CA HIS A 126 -2.35 12.78 -12.93
C HIS A 126 -2.26 13.18 -11.45
N SER A 127 -3.38 13.30 -10.77
CA SER A 127 -3.43 13.61 -9.34
C SER A 127 -2.77 12.49 -8.52
N LEU A 128 -3.09 11.24 -8.81
CA LEU A 128 -2.48 10.09 -8.13
C LEU A 128 -0.98 10.03 -8.38
N LEU A 129 -0.53 10.20 -9.63
CA LEU A 129 0.88 10.21 -9.97
C LEU A 129 1.63 11.32 -9.22
N SER A 130 1.07 12.52 -9.19
CA SER A 130 1.64 13.67 -8.46
C SER A 130 1.75 13.39 -6.97
N SER A 131 0.74 12.75 -6.38
CA SER A 131 0.74 12.35 -4.96
C SER A 131 1.83 11.34 -4.65
N ILE A 132 2.05 10.35 -5.53
CA ILE A 132 3.10 9.34 -5.37
C ILE A 132 4.49 9.99 -5.47
N VAL A 133 4.70 10.87 -6.44
CA VAL A 133 5.96 11.62 -6.60
C VAL A 133 6.25 12.46 -5.36
N HIS A 134 5.23 13.16 -4.84
CA HIS A 134 5.35 13.93 -3.61
C HIS A 134 5.69 13.02 -2.41
N LEU A 135 5.01 11.90 -2.29
CA LEU A 135 5.26 10.91 -1.23
C LEU A 135 6.70 10.38 -1.29
N ASN A 136 7.20 10.04 -2.48
CA ASN A 136 8.57 9.59 -2.67
C ASN A 136 9.59 10.64 -2.18
N LYS A 137 9.39 11.90 -2.54
CA LYS A 137 10.26 13.00 -2.08
C LYS A 137 10.21 13.21 -0.57
N ALA A 138 9.01 13.10 0.02
CA ALA A 138 8.82 13.33 1.44
C ALA A 138 9.38 12.20 2.33
N THR A 139 9.38 10.96 1.82
CA THR A 139 9.75 9.77 2.62
C THR A 139 11.24 9.48 2.57
N HIS A 140 11.86 9.52 1.39
CA HIS A 140 13.24 9.09 1.18
C HIS A 140 14.05 9.99 0.25
N GLY A 141 13.65 11.22 0.07
CA GLY A 141 14.37 12.31 -0.60
C GLY A 141 14.71 12.09 -2.08
N GLU A 142 15.60 11.18 -2.40
CA GLU A 142 16.20 11.08 -3.73
C GLU A 142 16.16 9.67 -4.35
N ARG A 143 15.26 8.80 -3.89
CA ARG A 143 15.14 7.47 -4.51
C ARG A 143 14.84 7.56 -6.00
N LYS A 144 15.63 6.84 -6.79
CA LYS A 144 15.48 6.74 -8.24
C LYS A 144 14.57 5.56 -8.56
N ILE A 145 13.28 5.82 -8.63
CA ILE A 145 12.25 4.80 -8.93
C ILE A 145 11.52 5.13 -10.22
N SER A 146 10.93 4.09 -10.83
CA SER A 146 9.97 4.21 -11.92
C SER A 146 8.57 4.10 -11.34
N ILE A 147 7.69 5.04 -11.63
CA ILE A 147 6.31 5.07 -11.16
C ILE A 147 5.37 4.94 -12.34
N THR A 148 4.51 3.94 -12.31
CA THR A 148 3.43 3.74 -13.28
C THR A 148 2.09 3.84 -12.56
N VAL A 149 1.21 4.67 -13.08
CA VAL A 149 -0.20 4.76 -12.65
C VAL A 149 -1.05 4.19 -13.76
N GLU A 150 -1.88 3.21 -13.42
CA GLU A 150 -2.70 2.46 -14.37
C GLU A 150 -4.18 2.57 -13.97
N PHE A 151 -4.99 3.23 -14.79
CA PHE A 151 -6.44 3.30 -14.62
C PHE A 151 -7.09 2.43 -15.68
N VAL A 152 -7.81 1.39 -15.26
CA VAL A 152 -8.43 0.40 -16.17
C VAL A 152 -9.92 0.29 -15.88
N ARG A 153 -10.75 0.29 -16.93
CA ARG A 153 -12.17 -0.02 -16.83
C ARG A 153 -12.36 -1.53 -16.85
N GLY A 154 -13.17 -2.05 -15.92
CA GLY A 154 -13.46 -3.50 -15.90
C GLY A 154 -14.02 -3.99 -14.58
N SER A 155 -14.21 -5.30 -14.52
CA SER A 155 -14.57 -5.98 -13.29
C SER A 155 -13.36 -6.05 -12.36
N ILE A 156 -13.47 -5.51 -11.15
CA ILE A 156 -12.35 -5.28 -10.23
C ILE A 156 -11.49 -6.54 -10.03
N LYS A 157 -12.12 -7.68 -9.74
CA LYS A 157 -11.39 -8.92 -9.41
C LYS A 157 -10.57 -9.49 -10.56
N PRO A 158 -11.15 -9.76 -11.75
CA PRO A 158 -10.39 -10.30 -12.88
C PRO A 158 -9.37 -9.31 -13.40
N THR A 159 -9.71 -8.01 -13.50
CA THR A 159 -8.81 -6.99 -14.02
C THR A 159 -7.54 -6.84 -13.15
N ILE A 160 -7.65 -6.90 -11.82
CA ILE A 160 -6.47 -6.90 -10.96
C ILE A 160 -5.59 -8.13 -11.23
N LEU A 161 -6.16 -9.32 -11.44
CA LEU A 161 -5.38 -10.53 -11.74
C LEU A 161 -4.72 -10.44 -13.13
N GLU A 162 -5.40 -9.85 -14.11
CA GLU A 162 -4.82 -9.56 -15.43
C GLU A 162 -3.62 -8.63 -15.34
N LEU A 163 -3.74 -7.54 -14.55
CA LEU A 163 -2.63 -6.61 -14.30
C LEU A 163 -1.47 -7.31 -13.58
N VAL A 164 -1.75 -8.14 -12.58
CA VAL A 164 -0.72 -8.95 -11.90
C VAL A 164 -0.02 -9.90 -12.88
N SER A 165 -0.77 -10.53 -13.78
CA SER A 165 -0.19 -11.42 -14.79
C SER A 165 0.65 -10.68 -15.83
N MET A 166 0.25 -9.46 -16.18
CA MET A 166 0.94 -8.61 -17.14
C MET A 166 2.25 -8.04 -16.58
N TYR A 167 2.19 -7.46 -15.39
CA TYR A 167 3.33 -6.78 -14.78
C TYR A 167 4.24 -7.70 -13.97
N ARG A 168 3.73 -8.85 -13.52
CA ARG A 168 4.45 -9.85 -12.71
C ARG A 168 5.18 -9.22 -11.52
N PRO A 169 4.48 -8.48 -10.65
CA PRO A 169 5.10 -7.83 -9.52
C PRO A 169 5.59 -8.85 -8.48
N GLU A 170 6.59 -8.47 -7.69
CA GLU A 170 7.06 -9.25 -6.53
C GLU A 170 5.97 -9.42 -5.47
N SER A 171 5.08 -8.45 -5.34
CA SER A 171 3.91 -8.52 -4.47
C SER A 171 2.80 -7.56 -4.90
N LEU A 172 1.57 -7.92 -4.50
CA LEU A 172 0.39 -7.07 -4.61
C LEU A 172 0.00 -6.53 -3.24
N THR A 173 0.07 -5.22 -3.05
CA THR A 173 -0.34 -4.55 -1.82
C THR A 173 -1.76 -4.01 -1.95
N ILE A 174 -2.59 -4.25 -0.94
CA ILE A 174 -3.99 -3.80 -0.89
C ILE A 174 -4.36 -3.29 0.49
N GLY A 175 -5.31 -2.35 0.56
CA GLY A 175 -5.96 -1.96 1.80
C GLY A 175 -6.97 -3.02 2.30
N THR A 176 -7.35 -2.93 3.56
CA THR A 176 -8.34 -3.87 4.13
C THR A 176 -9.74 -3.69 3.58
N ARG A 177 -10.11 -2.49 3.08
CA ARG A 177 -11.48 -2.16 2.63
C ARG A 177 -11.51 -1.03 1.62
N GLY A 178 -12.14 -1.29 0.49
CA GLY A 178 -12.44 -0.30 -0.54
C GLY A 178 -13.77 0.46 -0.34
N LYS A 179 -14.75 -0.03 0.41
CA LYS A 179 -16.05 0.63 0.65
C LYS A 179 -16.42 0.65 2.13
N GLN A 180 -17.26 1.61 2.51
CA GLN A 180 -17.72 1.79 3.89
C GLN A 180 -18.33 0.51 4.47
N VAL A 181 -17.89 0.21 5.69
CA VAL A 181 -18.46 -0.87 6.50
C VAL A 181 -19.85 -0.48 6.93
N SER A 182 -20.81 -1.36 6.77
CA SER A 182 -22.15 -1.13 7.31
C SER A 182 -22.09 -0.95 8.85
N ALA A 183 -23.00 -0.15 9.38
CA ALA A 183 -23.07 0.10 10.83
C ALA A 183 -23.22 -1.21 11.62
N LEU A 184 -23.86 -2.21 11.04
CA LEU A 184 -24.07 -3.53 11.64
C LEU A 184 -22.76 -4.33 11.80
N GLU A 185 -21.87 -4.28 10.80
CA GLU A 185 -20.56 -4.96 10.86
C GLU A 185 -19.62 -4.28 11.86
N LYS A 186 -19.77 -2.96 12.10
CA LYS A 186 -19.07 -2.25 13.16
C LYS A 186 -19.48 -2.73 14.55
N MET A 187 -20.77 -3.05 14.74
CA MET A 187 -21.32 -3.52 16.03
C MET A 187 -20.84 -4.91 16.41
N LEU A 188 -20.68 -5.81 15.43
CA LEU A 188 -20.26 -7.20 15.66
C LEU A 188 -18.76 -7.35 15.97
N GLY A 189 -17.96 -6.28 15.97
CA GLY A 189 -16.55 -6.31 16.37
C GLY A 189 -15.64 -7.17 15.51
N THR A 190 -16.21 -7.98 14.63
CA THR A 190 -15.51 -8.82 13.66
C THR A 190 -15.38 -8.03 12.37
N THR A 191 -14.16 -7.68 12.02
CA THR A 191 -13.91 -7.08 10.73
C THR A 191 -13.39 -8.15 9.78
N PRO A 192 -14.30 -8.87 9.09
CA PRO A 192 -13.87 -9.83 8.11
C PRO A 192 -13.06 -9.11 7.02
N LEU A 193 -12.06 -9.77 6.52
CA LEU A 193 -11.37 -9.35 5.31
C LEU A 193 -12.42 -9.04 4.24
N GLY A 194 -12.25 -7.92 3.52
CA GLY A 194 -13.14 -7.57 2.43
C GLY A 194 -13.22 -8.68 1.37
N ASN A 195 -14.31 -8.73 0.64
CA ASN A 195 -14.54 -9.76 -0.39
C ASN A 195 -13.41 -9.76 -1.47
N LEU A 196 -12.89 -8.58 -1.82
CA LEU A 196 -11.74 -8.45 -2.73
C LEU A 196 -10.47 -9.06 -2.13
N SER A 197 -10.16 -8.72 -0.89
CA SER A 197 -8.94 -9.23 -0.22
C SER A 197 -8.96 -10.74 -0.10
N LYS A 198 -10.11 -11.32 0.28
CA LYS A 198 -10.28 -12.79 0.32
C LYS A 198 -10.04 -13.41 -1.05
N PHE A 199 -10.64 -12.86 -2.08
CA PHE A 199 -10.49 -13.35 -3.45
C PHE A 199 -9.04 -13.31 -3.91
N LEU A 200 -8.34 -12.19 -3.69
CA LEU A 200 -6.96 -12.02 -4.12
C LEU A 200 -5.98 -12.95 -3.38
N ILE A 201 -6.18 -13.18 -2.07
CA ILE A 201 -5.38 -14.15 -1.31
C ILE A 201 -5.46 -15.55 -1.94
N TRP A 202 -6.65 -15.95 -2.43
CA TRP A 202 -6.86 -17.29 -2.99
C TRP A 202 -6.44 -17.43 -4.45
N LYS A 203 -6.48 -16.35 -5.23
CA LYS A 203 -6.35 -16.39 -6.68
C LYS A 203 -5.10 -15.73 -7.23
N SER A 204 -4.45 -14.88 -6.45
CA SER A 204 -3.24 -14.18 -6.91
C SER A 204 -2.07 -15.15 -7.08
N PRO A 205 -1.36 -15.09 -8.23
CA PRO A 205 -0.14 -15.86 -8.46
C PRO A 205 1.08 -15.28 -7.71
N VAL A 206 0.95 -14.10 -7.11
CA VAL A 206 2.00 -13.41 -6.35
C VAL A 206 1.58 -13.21 -4.89
N PRO A 207 2.51 -13.01 -3.96
CA PRO A 207 2.21 -12.68 -2.57
C PRO A 207 1.29 -11.47 -2.46
N VAL A 208 0.27 -11.55 -1.58
CA VAL A 208 -0.68 -10.46 -1.33
C VAL A 208 -0.44 -9.90 0.07
N ILE A 209 -0.12 -8.61 0.13
CA ILE A 209 0.12 -7.88 1.37
C ILE A 209 -1.12 -7.06 1.70
N ILE A 210 -1.69 -7.28 2.88
CA ILE A 210 -2.89 -6.56 3.34
C ILE A 210 -2.51 -5.58 4.42
N VAL A 211 -2.57 -4.31 4.09
CA VAL A 211 -2.25 -3.23 5.03
C VAL A 211 -3.49 -2.87 5.85
N ARG A 212 -3.36 -3.01 7.16
CA ARG A 212 -4.43 -2.68 8.12
C ARG A 212 -4.22 -1.29 8.71
N PRO A 213 -5.30 -0.56 9.03
CA PRO A 213 -5.19 0.67 9.79
C PRO A 213 -4.49 0.44 11.14
N GLU A 214 -3.63 1.37 11.53
CA GLU A 214 -2.77 1.21 12.71
C GLU A 214 -3.54 1.17 14.04
N ASP A 215 -4.65 1.91 14.14
CA ASP A 215 -5.57 1.84 15.29
C ASP A 215 -6.08 0.42 15.55
N ARG A 216 -6.23 -0.40 14.50
CA ARG A 216 -6.58 -1.81 14.62
C ARG A 216 -5.40 -2.67 14.99
N ILE A 217 -4.21 -2.40 14.45
CA ILE A 217 -2.98 -3.08 14.83
C ILE A 217 -2.74 -2.89 16.33
N GLN A 218 -2.84 -1.65 16.82
CA GLN A 218 -2.68 -1.35 18.24
C GLN A 218 -3.72 -2.04 19.11
N LYS A 219 -5.01 -2.03 18.73
CA LYS A 219 -6.05 -2.76 19.47
C LYS A 219 -5.77 -4.27 19.53
N HIS A 220 -5.29 -4.86 18.45
CA HIS A 220 -4.89 -6.27 18.44
C HIS A 220 -3.65 -6.54 19.29
N LEU A 221 -2.67 -5.64 19.28
CA LEU A 221 -1.49 -5.74 20.14
C LEU A 221 -1.88 -5.66 21.62
N PHE A 222 -2.71 -4.69 22.00
CA PHE A 222 -3.21 -4.59 23.39
C PHE A 222 -3.98 -5.86 23.81
N LYS A 223 -4.85 -6.39 22.94
CA LYS A 223 -5.57 -7.64 23.21
C LYS A 223 -4.62 -8.83 23.35
N ARG A 224 -3.55 -8.89 22.57
CA ARG A 224 -2.52 -9.93 22.67
C ARG A 224 -1.69 -9.79 23.94
N LEU A 225 -1.34 -8.59 24.34
CA LEU A 225 -0.61 -8.32 25.57
C LEU A 225 -1.46 -8.60 26.81
N ALA A 226 -2.77 -8.43 26.74
CA ALA A 226 -3.71 -8.73 27.82
C ALA A 226 -4.10 -10.23 27.91
N ASP A 227 -3.70 -11.07 26.95
CA ASP A 227 -4.04 -12.50 26.94
C ASP A 227 -3.13 -13.27 27.92
N PRO A 228 -3.66 -13.80 29.05
CA PRO A 228 -2.87 -14.50 30.06
C PRO A 228 -2.12 -15.72 29.50
N ARG A 229 -2.71 -16.41 28.52
CA ARG A 229 -2.12 -17.63 27.90
C ARG A 229 -0.81 -17.37 27.18
N ARG A 230 -0.56 -16.12 26.74
CA ARG A 230 0.70 -15.72 26.08
C ARG A 230 1.83 -15.40 27.06
N HIS A 231 1.49 -15.15 28.33
CA HIS A 231 2.47 -14.91 29.38
C HIS A 231 3.03 -16.20 29.99
N GLU A 232 2.35 -17.34 29.79
CA GLU A 232 2.82 -18.64 30.27
C GLU A 232 4.20 -19.01 29.68
N TYR A 233 4.42 -18.74 28.39
CA TYR A 233 5.71 -18.97 27.75
C TYR A 233 6.82 -18.09 28.32
N ALA A 234 6.55 -16.83 28.59
CA ALA A 234 7.51 -15.92 29.21
C ALA A 234 7.79 -16.29 30.69
N ALA A 235 6.81 -16.85 31.37
CA ALA A 235 6.98 -17.38 32.74
C ALA A 235 7.80 -18.65 32.76
N LEU A 236 7.64 -19.55 31.78
CA LEU A 236 8.45 -20.75 31.61
C LEU A 236 9.91 -20.40 31.33
N MET A 237 10.18 -19.50 30.40
CA MET A 237 11.52 -19.00 30.06
C MET A 237 12.23 -18.37 31.25
N LYS A 238 11.48 -17.64 32.10
CA LYS A 238 12.03 -17.10 33.35
C LYS A 238 12.33 -18.18 34.40
N LYS A 239 11.57 -19.25 34.40
CA LYS A 239 11.77 -20.38 35.35
C LYS A 239 13.01 -21.21 35.00
N ASP A 240 13.29 -21.42 33.70
CA ASP A 240 14.47 -22.15 33.24
C ASP A 240 15.78 -21.35 33.43
N SER A 241 15.72 -20.03 33.47
CA SER A 241 16.90 -19.20 33.76
C SER A 241 17.33 -19.19 35.24
N ILE A 242 16.56 -19.82 36.13
CA ILE A 242 16.83 -19.87 37.57
C ILE A 242 17.42 -21.25 37.97
N LEU A 243 17.48 -22.22 37.07
CA LEU A 243 18.14 -23.49 37.37
C LEU A 243 19.66 -23.31 37.37
N PRO A 244 20.36 -23.44 38.50
CA PRO A 244 21.81 -23.41 38.49
C PRO A 244 22.34 -24.61 37.69
N ILE A 245 23.18 -24.31 36.71
CA ILE A 245 23.95 -25.33 36.00
C ILE A 245 24.80 -26.04 37.06
N SER A 246 24.38 -27.22 37.49
CA SER A 246 25.19 -28.05 38.37
C SER A 246 26.47 -28.42 37.62
N ARG A 247 27.58 -27.83 38.04
CA ARG A 247 28.92 -28.23 37.59
C ARG A 247 29.10 -29.74 37.82
N ALA A 248 29.35 -30.47 36.75
CA ALA A 248 29.78 -31.86 36.86
C ALA A 248 31.04 -31.93 37.73
N PRO A 249 31.16 -32.95 38.60
CA PRO A 249 32.36 -33.12 39.43
C PRO A 249 33.56 -33.45 38.54
N GLU A 250 34.64 -32.69 38.74
CA GLU A 250 35.93 -32.97 38.12
C GLU A 250 36.40 -34.35 38.57
N ALA A 251 36.65 -35.27 37.63
CA ALA A 251 37.27 -36.56 37.90
C ALA A 251 38.74 -36.33 38.26
N HIS A 252 39.07 -36.50 39.54
CA HIS A 252 40.43 -36.63 39.96
C HIS A 252 40.96 -37.97 39.42
N THR A 253 41.87 -37.90 38.46
CA THR A 253 42.74 -39.02 38.10
C THR A 253 43.90 -39.01 39.06
N ALA A 254 44.04 -40.10 39.80
CA ALA A 254 45.22 -40.45 40.53
C ALA A 254 46.25 -41.10 39.61
#